data_46d8aac360e49987207fa1c2c609ecce
#
_entry.id   46d8aac360e49987207fa1c2c609ecce
#
_cell.length_a   1.000
_cell.length_b   1.000
_cell.length_c   1.000
_cell.angle_alpha   90.00
_cell.angle_beta   90.00
_cell.angle_gamma   90.00
#
_symmetry.space_group_name_H-M   'P 1'
#
loop_
_entity.id
_entity.type
_entity.pdbx_description
1 polymer ?
#
loop_
_entity_poly.entity_id
_entity_poly.type
_entity_poly.pdbx_seq_one_letter_code
_entity_poly.pdbx_strand_id
1 'polypeptide(L)'
;MANFFKDNKDLCFTLNNIDLEEVVRLREENYEFAKEFDNAPADFADALDNYNRVLSVVGEISGDRIEPRSRTVDAEGPHFADGVVTYHPLTVQNLKDLTDAGVMGVMLDHKFGGLNFPVTVYTMMTEMVSRADASLQNIFGLQDIAETINFFGNDEQKEKYLPGFARGELDGAMDLTEPDYGSDLQSVRLRAWQDENGQWYLNGMKRFITNGCAKVHLVLARSEEGTTDGRGLSMFICEACPQLVVRRIEDKLGIHGVATTELQYNDVPAQLCGRRRMGLIRYVMSLMNGARVAISAQAVGIAEAAYREARKYASERKQFKQTIDQFPAIYSMLSEMKVKLTAARALLYETTRAVDLRNGYNALVEQGKATAEDKAKAKYYDKVAAVLTPMCKALATEVSNQIAYDAIQIHGGTGYMRDFNVERFYRDARITNIYEGTTQLQVVAAIGGVMQRANDARIDEMAALPFEGRMAELRDKLLAMRTRQQEIVQFVTDKKDVAFHDLVARNLVEMETYIFVGFLLLRDSLKSEERFAIAERYILDNELEYNKRFDRIMAADVKLIDNKRDIIDY
;
A
#
# COMPACT_ATOMS: atom_id res chain seq x y z
N MET A 1 23.58 -17.50 0.13
CA MET A 1 22.32 -17.14 0.83
C MET A 1 21.65 -16.00 0.07
N ALA A 2 20.39 -16.18 -0.29
CA ALA A 2 19.63 -15.13 -0.97
C ALA A 2 19.26 -14.02 0.02
N ASN A 3 19.41 -12.77 -0.37
CA ASN A 3 19.07 -11.65 0.49
C ASN A 3 18.30 -10.61 -0.33
N PHE A 4 16.99 -10.49 -0.10
CA PHE A 4 16.10 -9.68 -0.91
C PHE A 4 16.29 -8.18 -0.76
N PHE A 5 17.03 -7.73 0.23
CA PHE A 5 17.50 -6.35 0.32
C PHE A 5 18.76 -6.16 -0.52
N LYS A 6 19.83 -6.93 -0.24
CA LYS A 6 21.14 -6.76 -0.87
C LYS A 6 21.17 -7.08 -2.37
N ASP A 7 20.29 -7.97 -2.84
CA ASP A 7 20.17 -8.29 -4.26
C ASP A 7 19.31 -7.28 -5.03
N ASN A 8 18.63 -6.37 -4.34
CA ASN A 8 17.75 -5.37 -4.94
C ASN A 8 18.41 -4.00 -5.00
N LYS A 9 19.09 -3.72 -6.13
CA LYS A 9 19.76 -2.43 -6.36
C LYS A 9 18.81 -1.22 -6.22
N ASP A 10 17.52 -1.39 -6.53
CA ASP A 10 16.55 -0.29 -6.43
C ASP A 10 16.17 0.01 -4.98
N LEU A 11 16.01 -1.00 -4.11
CA LEU A 11 15.80 -0.78 -2.67
C LEU A 11 17.02 -0.14 -2.02
N CYS A 12 18.22 -0.67 -2.30
CA CYS A 12 19.47 -0.08 -1.81
C CYS A 12 19.64 1.38 -2.27
N PHE A 13 19.37 1.66 -3.56
CA PHE A 13 19.39 3.02 -4.09
C PHE A 13 18.38 3.91 -3.35
N THR A 14 17.16 3.45 -3.17
CA THR A 14 16.09 4.22 -2.52
C THR A 14 16.47 4.57 -1.09
N LEU A 15 16.89 3.62 -0.27
CA LEU A 15 17.27 3.88 1.12
C LEU A 15 18.40 4.92 1.22
N ASN A 16 19.40 4.84 0.35
CA ASN A 16 20.56 5.73 0.38
C ASN A 16 20.32 7.12 -0.25
N ASN A 17 19.19 7.30 -0.97
CA ASN A 17 18.96 8.53 -1.72
C ASN A 17 17.64 9.23 -1.40
N ILE A 18 16.73 8.58 -0.68
CA ILE A 18 15.53 9.23 -0.16
C ILE A 18 15.92 10.10 1.04
N ASP A 19 15.41 11.31 1.07
CA ASP A 19 15.66 12.23 2.17
C ASP A 19 14.79 11.87 3.38
N LEU A 20 15.38 11.17 4.36
CA LEU A 20 14.73 10.75 5.61
C LEU A 20 15.21 11.52 6.85
N GLU A 21 16.18 12.43 6.73
CA GLU A 21 16.75 13.10 7.92
C GLU A 21 15.68 13.86 8.71
N GLU A 22 14.83 14.64 8.02
CA GLU A 22 13.72 15.35 8.68
C GLU A 22 12.67 14.38 9.26
N VAL A 23 12.40 13.27 8.59
CA VAL A 23 11.49 12.21 9.06
C VAL A 23 11.99 11.63 10.38
N VAL A 24 13.26 11.22 10.42
CA VAL A 24 13.87 10.62 11.61
C VAL A 24 13.93 11.62 12.75
N ARG A 25 14.35 12.85 12.48
CA ARG A 25 14.40 13.93 13.46
C ARG A 25 13.03 14.19 14.12
N LEU A 26 11.95 14.20 13.34
CA LEU A 26 10.59 14.36 13.86
C LEU A 26 10.17 13.16 14.70
N ARG A 27 10.46 11.96 14.23
CA ARG A 27 10.03 10.71 14.85
C ARG A 27 10.79 10.41 16.16
N GLU A 28 12.06 10.77 16.22
CA GLU A 28 12.93 10.61 17.40
C GLU A 28 12.97 11.84 18.31
N GLU A 29 12.00 12.77 18.18
CA GLU A 29 11.94 14.02 18.95
C GLU A 29 13.28 14.76 19.03
N ASN A 30 13.95 14.95 17.87
CA ASN A 30 15.31 15.46 17.76
C ASN A 30 16.34 14.58 18.51
N TYR A 31 16.18 13.26 18.46
CA TYR A 31 17.04 12.25 19.09
C TYR A 31 17.02 12.26 20.62
N GLU A 32 16.00 12.89 21.24
CA GLU A 32 15.86 12.90 22.71
C GLU A 32 15.62 11.48 23.24
N PHE A 33 14.96 10.59 22.47
CA PHE A 33 14.70 9.20 22.87
C PHE A 33 15.98 8.39 23.11
N ALA A 34 17.11 8.73 22.48
CA ALA A 34 18.40 8.08 22.76
C ALA A 34 18.90 8.24 24.21
N LYS A 35 18.32 9.18 24.98
CA LYS A 35 18.63 9.35 26.40
C LYS A 35 17.85 8.40 27.31
N GLU A 36 16.76 7.81 26.79
CA GLU A 36 15.82 7.00 27.57
C GLU A 36 15.80 5.54 27.13
N PHE A 37 16.08 5.26 25.85
CA PHE A 37 15.97 3.94 25.25
C PHE A 37 17.26 3.54 24.53
N ASP A 38 17.83 2.41 24.91
CA ASP A 38 19.10 1.89 24.35
C ASP A 38 19.02 1.56 22.84
N ASN A 39 17.80 1.32 22.32
CA ASN A 39 17.55 1.01 20.91
C ASN A 39 17.18 2.24 20.06
N ALA A 40 17.09 3.42 20.66
CA ALA A 40 16.81 4.65 19.93
C ALA A 40 18.11 5.22 19.32
N PRO A 41 18.08 5.72 18.07
CA PRO A 41 19.26 6.22 17.38
C PRO A 41 19.74 7.55 18.01
N ALA A 42 21.07 7.71 18.09
CA ALA A 42 21.69 8.92 18.61
C ALA A 42 21.72 10.07 17.60
N ASP A 43 21.70 9.76 16.31
CA ASP A 43 21.67 10.70 15.19
C ASP A 43 21.14 10.02 13.91
N PHE A 44 21.12 10.76 12.80
CA PHE A 44 20.65 10.23 11.53
C PHE A 44 21.54 9.12 10.95
N ALA A 45 22.85 9.20 11.15
CA ALA A 45 23.77 8.18 10.65
C ALA A 45 23.57 6.85 11.38
N ASP A 46 23.36 6.89 12.69
CA ASP A 46 23.03 5.72 13.51
C ASP A 46 21.66 5.14 13.12
N ALA A 47 20.65 5.99 12.90
CA ALA A 47 19.35 5.54 12.40
C ALA A 47 19.47 4.82 11.05
N LEU A 48 20.21 5.38 10.10
CA LEU A 48 20.41 4.78 8.78
C LEU A 48 21.15 3.44 8.86
N ASP A 49 22.14 3.31 9.74
CA ASP A 49 22.85 2.04 9.98
C ASP A 49 21.91 0.99 10.59
N ASN A 50 21.06 1.37 11.55
CA ASN A 50 20.03 0.50 12.10
C ASN A 50 19.04 0.03 11.01
N TYR A 51 18.59 0.91 10.15
CA TYR A 51 17.70 0.55 9.03
C TYR A 51 18.37 -0.45 8.08
N ASN A 52 19.62 -0.21 7.69
CA ASN A 52 20.38 -1.12 6.83
C ASN A 52 20.54 -2.52 7.46
N ARG A 53 20.83 -2.59 8.76
CA ARG A 53 20.97 -3.86 9.49
C ARG A 53 19.64 -4.64 9.52
N VAL A 54 18.56 -3.99 9.92
CA VAL A 54 17.25 -4.65 10.02
C VAL A 54 16.73 -5.05 8.64
N LEU A 55 16.84 -4.19 7.64
CA LEU A 55 16.45 -4.52 6.26
C LEU A 55 17.28 -5.67 5.69
N SER A 56 18.59 -5.77 6.04
CA SER A 56 19.41 -6.91 5.65
C SER A 56 18.93 -8.22 6.31
N VAL A 57 18.52 -8.19 7.58
CA VAL A 57 17.97 -9.37 8.29
C VAL A 57 16.65 -9.79 7.67
N VAL A 58 15.72 -8.87 7.45
CA VAL A 58 14.43 -9.16 6.80
C VAL A 58 14.64 -9.68 5.38
N GLY A 59 15.59 -9.10 4.64
CA GLY A 59 15.95 -9.54 3.30
C GLY A 59 16.48 -10.97 3.26
N GLU A 60 17.29 -11.38 4.25
CA GLU A 60 17.75 -12.76 4.40
C GLU A 60 16.61 -13.71 4.75
N ILE A 61 15.79 -13.37 5.74
CA ILE A 61 14.62 -14.19 6.13
C ILE A 61 13.69 -14.36 4.93
N SER A 62 13.41 -13.29 4.19
CA SER A 62 12.54 -13.33 3.01
C SER A 62 13.10 -14.24 1.91
N GLY A 63 14.39 -14.09 1.58
CA GLY A 63 15.01 -14.82 0.47
C GLY A 63 15.40 -16.26 0.79
N ASP A 64 15.96 -16.52 1.98
CA ASP A 64 16.49 -17.85 2.34
C ASP A 64 15.46 -18.76 3.03
N ARG A 65 14.43 -18.17 3.67
CA ARG A 65 13.48 -18.96 4.48
C ARG A 65 12.06 -18.90 3.95
N ILE A 66 11.51 -17.70 3.70
CA ILE A 66 10.09 -17.54 3.31
C ILE A 66 9.88 -17.98 1.86
N GLU A 67 10.66 -17.45 0.92
CA GLU A 67 10.49 -17.73 -0.50
C GLU A 67 10.51 -19.24 -0.82
N PRO A 68 11.46 -20.06 -0.34
CA PRO A 68 11.47 -21.50 -0.62
C PRO A 68 10.25 -22.26 -0.08
N ARG A 69 9.56 -21.73 0.95
CA ARG A 69 8.38 -22.36 1.56
C ARG A 69 7.07 -21.92 0.90
N SER A 70 7.07 -20.79 0.20
CA SER A 70 5.87 -20.12 -0.30
C SER A 70 5.03 -20.95 -1.26
N ARG A 71 5.68 -21.80 -2.08
CA ARG A 71 4.96 -22.68 -3.01
C ARG A 71 4.14 -23.76 -2.29
N THR A 72 4.69 -24.36 -1.23
CA THR A 72 3.96 -25.33 -0.41
C THR A 72 2.80 -24.65 0.33
N VAL A 73 3.05 -23.47 0.89
CA VAL A 73 2.02 -22.68 1.57
C VAL A 73 0.87 -22.32 0.62
N ASP A 74 1.16 -21.90 -0.63
CA ASP A 74 0.12 -21.62 -1.63
C ASP A 74 -0.68 -22.87 -2.01
N ALA A 75 -0.02 -24.02 -2.11
CA ALA A 75 -0.67 -25.26 -2.54
C ALA A 75 -1.60 -25.86 -1.46
N GLU A 76 -1.24 -25.73 -0.19
CA GLU A 76 -1.94 -26.39 0.93
C GLU A 76 -2.83 -25.42 1.73
N GLY A 77 -2.42 -24.17 1.89
CA GLY A 77 -3.18 -23.13 2.58
C GLY A 77 -3.49 -23.40 4.05
N PRO A 78 -4.32 -22.57 4.68
CA PRO A 78 -4.88 -22.81 6.01
C PRO A 78 -6.00 -23.86 5.97
N HIS A 79 -6.15 -24.60 7.05
CA HIS A 79 -7.24 -25.57 7.25
C HIS A 79 -8.33 -24.97 8.14
N PHE A 80 -9.59 -25.32 7.86
CA PHE A 80 -10.75 -24.92 8.65
C PHE A 80 -11.58 -26.15 9.03
N ALA A 81 -11.76 -26.38 10.32
CA ALA A 81 -12.61 -27.43 10.84
C ALA A 81 -13.23 -26.99 12.19
N ASP A 82 -14.49 -27.33 12.39
CA ASP A 82 -15.21 -27.11 13.65
C ASP A 82 -15.14 -25.66 14.18
N GLY A 83 -15.16 -24.68 13.28
CA GLY A 83 -15.08 -23.26 13.65
C GLY A 83 -13.65 -22.75 13.92
N VAL A 84 -12.63 -23.60 13.76
CA VAL A 84 -11.24 -23.27 14.04
C VAL A 84 -10.44 -23.18 12.74
N VAL A 85 -9.68 -22.11 12.59
CA VAL A 85 -8.69 -21.92 11.53
C VAL A 85 -7.32 -22.37 12.03
N THR A 86 -6.66 -23.23 11.29
CA THR A 86 -5.28 -23.65 11.53
C THR A 86 -4.41 -23.27 10.36
N TYR A 87 -3.43 -22.39 10.57
CA TYR A 87 -2.47 -22.03 9.54
C TYR A 87 -1.53 -23.19 9.23
N HIS A 88 -1.08 -23.24 7.98
CA HIS A 88 -0.06 -24.20 7.56
C HIS A 88 1.21 -24.05 8.41
N PRO A 89 1.87 -25.17 8.86
CA PRO A 89 3.04 -25.10 9.74
C PRO A 89 4.16 -24.19 9.23
N LEU A 90 4.37 -24.12 7.92
CA LEU A 90 5.37 -23.23 7.32
C LEU A 90 4.97 -21.75 7.41
N THR A 91 3.68 -21.42 7.38
CA THR A 91 3.21 -20.05 7.65
C THR A 91 3.52 -19.66 9.09
N VAL A 92 3.22 -20.53 10.05
CA VAL A 92 3.55 -20.33 11.47
C VAL A 92 5.05 -20.16 11.68
N GLN A 93 5.87 -21.00 10.99
CA GLN A 93 7.33 -20.88 11.05
C GLN A 93 7.85 -19.58 10.44
N ASN A 94 7.27 -19.11 9.33
CA ASN A 94 7.63 -17.84 8.72
C ASN A 94 7.32 -16.65 9.65
N LEU A 95 6.17 -16.65 10.31
CA LEU A 95 5.82 -15.63 11.30
C LEU A 95 6.76 -15.68 12.50
N LYS A 96 7.12 -16.89 12.95
CA LYS A 96 8.08 -17.08 14.03
C LYS A 96 9.46 -16.54 13.66
N ASP A 97 9.95 -16.81 12.43
CA ASP A 97 11.24 -16.31 11.96
C ASP A 97 11.28 -14.75 11.98
N LEU A 98 10.17 -14.08 11.60
CA LEU A 98 10.05 -12.61 11.68
C LEU A 98 9.92 -12.12 13.14
N THR A 99 9.17 -12.81 13.97
CA THR A 99 9.03 -12.50 15.41
C THR A 99 10.38 -12.61 16.14
N ASP A 100 11.11 -13.71 15.91
CA ASP A 100 12.43 -13.95 16.52
C ASP A 100 13.46 -12.88 16.06
N ALA A 101 13.27 -12.29 14.91
CA ALA A 101 14.08 -11.17 14.41
C ALA A 101 13.68 -9.80 15.01
N GLY A 102 12.63 -9.74 15.84
CA GLY A 102 12.18 -8.51 16.49
C GLY A 102 11.53 -7.50 15.54
N VAL A 103 10.95 -7.96 14.41
CA VAL A 103 10.39 -7.06 13.39
C VAL A 103 8.87 -6.98 13.40
N MET A 104 8.23 -7.50 14.43
CA MET A 104 6.82 -7.28 14.71
C MET A 104 6.65 -5.97 15.50
N GLY A 105 5.82 -5.06 15.05
CA GLY A 105 5.64 -3.75 15.72
C GLY A 105 6.80 -2.77 15.56
N VAL A 106 7.56 -2.86 14.43
CA VAL A 106 8.71 -1.98 14.17
C VAL A 106 8.37 -0.49 14.14
N MET A 107 7.12 -0.14 13.81
CA MET A 107 6.64 1.25 13.81
C MET A 107 6.19 1.76 15.17
N LEU A 108 5.97 0.87 16.15
CA LEU A 108 5.51 1.25 17.48
C LEU A 108 6.59 2.02 18.26
N ASP A 109 6.14 2.90 19.15
CA ASP A 109 7.01 3.69 20.01
C ASP A 109 7.93 2.80 20.85
N HIS A 110 9.14 3.28 21.15
CA HIS A 110 10.14 2.60 21.99
C HIS A 110 9.58 2.14 23.34
N LYS A 111 8.74 2.95 23.99
CA LYS A 111 8.12 2.64 25.29
C LYS A 111 7.23 1.39 25.31
N PHE A 112 6.74 0.95 24.13
CA PHE A 112 5.96 -0.28 23.98
C PHE A 112 6.80 -1.46 23.45
N GLY A 113 8.12 -1.27 23.34
CA GLY A 113 9.05 -2.28 22.82
C GLY A 113 9.18 -2.29 21.29
N GLY A 114 8.67 -1.27 20.61
CA GLY A 114 8.86 -1.05 19.19
C GLY A 114 10.22 -0.44 18.85
N LEU A 115 10.50 -0.28 17.57
CA LEU A 115 11.73 0.32 17.05
C LEU A 115 11.52 1.76 16.57
N ASN A 116 10.32 2.27 16.66
CA ASN A 116 9.93 3.60 16.20
C ASN A 116 10.35 3.92 14.75
N PHE A 117 10.37 2.91 13.87
CA PHE A 117 10.81 3.06 12.47
C PHE A 117 9.79 3.83 11.64
N PRO A 118 10.23 4.62 10.66
CA PRO A 118 9.33 5.31 9.74
C PRO A 118 8.57 4.33 8.83
N VAL A 119 7.40 4.75 8.36
CA VAL A 119 6.57 4.01 7.40
C VAL A 119 7.39 3.63 6.16
N THR A 120 8.30 4.48 5.71
CA THR A 120 9.19 4.21 4.58
C THR A 120 10.01 2.94 4.77
N VAL A 121 10.62 2.75 5.93
CA VAL A 121 11.46 1.56 6.21
C VAL A 121 10.59 0.31 6.39
N TYR A 122 9.47 0.41 7.10
CA TYR A 122 8.49 -0.66 7.22
C TYR A 122 7.95 -1.09 5.84
N THR A 123 7.71 -0.15 4.94
CA THR A 123 7.27 -0.42 3.56
C THR A 123 8.31 -1.22 2.77
N MET A 124 9.62 -0.99 2.99
CA MET A 124 10.69 -1.81 2.40
C MET A 124 10.66 -3.26 2.89
N MET A 125 10.37 -3.48 4.17
CA MET A 125 10.18 -4.82 4.73
C MET A 125 8.96 -5.50 4.09
N THR A 126 7.84 -4.78 4.00
CA THR A 126 6.59 -5.25 3.37
C THR A 126 6.82 -5.64 1.91
N GLU A 127 7.57 -4.86 1.14
CA GLU A 127 7.94 -5.19 -0.25
C GLU A 127 8.73 -6.51 -0.33
N MET A 128 9.72 -6.70 0.56
CA MET A 128 10.55 -7.91 0.57
C MET A 128 9.77 -9.16 0.99
N VAL A 129 8.94 -9.06 2.03
CA VAL A 129 8.07 -10.17 2.46
C VAL A 129 7.08 -10.52 1.35
N SER A 130 6.51 -9.52 0.67
CA SER A 130 5.58 -9.70 -0.45
C SER A 130 6.24 -10.35 -1.67
N ARG A 131 7.49 -10.02 -1.95
CA ARG A 131 8.29 -10.66 -2.99
C ARG A 131 8.48 -12.14 -2.71
N ALA A 132 8.61 -12.53 -1.45
CA ALA A 132 8.75 -13.92 -1.03
C ALA A 132 7.41 -14.66 -1.02
N ASP A 133 6.42 -14.08 -0.33
CA ASP A 133 5.07 -14.64 -0.16
C ASP A 133 4.05 -13.51 0.08
N ALA A 134 3.26 -13.22 -0.96
CA ALA A 134 2.23 -12.18 -0.88
C ALA A 134 1.13 -12.49 0.13
N SER A 135 0.85 -13.78 0.40
CA SER A 135 -0.14 -14.17 1.40
C SER A 135 0.34 -13.96 2.83
N LEU A 136 1.62 -14.23 3.10
CA LEU A 136 2.24 -13.96 4.40
C LEU A 136 2.23 -12.47 4.73
N GLN A 137 2.47 -11.62 3.71
CA GLN A 137 2.42 -10.17 3.88
C GLN A 137 1.08 -9.70 4.45
N ASN A 138 -0.03 -10.33 4.07
CA ASN A 138 -1.34 -9.97 4.60
C ASN A 138 -1.49 -10.21 6.11
N ILE A 139 -0.67 -11.07 6.71
CA ILE A 139 -0.63 -11.25 8.18
C ILE A 139 0.42 -10.28 8.78
N PHE A 140 1.61 -10.23 8.19
CA PHE A 140 2.69 -9.33 8.62
C PHE A 140 2.26 -7.86 8.56
N GLY A 141 1.51 -7.45 7.50
CA GLY A 141 1.00 -6.10 7.28
C GLY A 141 -0.09 -5.67 8.28
N LEU A 142 -0.72 -6.60 8.99
CA LEU A 142 -1.73 -6.27 10.02
C LEU A 142 -1.13 -5.65 11.29
N GLN A 143 0.16 -5.34 11.33
CA GLN A 143 0.77 -4.45 12.31
C GLN A 143 0.12 -3.04 12.29
N ASP A 144 -0.51 -2.64 11.18
CA ASP A 144 -1.31 -1.42 11.07
C ASP A 144 -2.48 -1.36 12.09
N ILE A 145 -2.93 -2.52 12.60
CA ILE A 145 -3.89 -2.60 13.72
C ILE A 145 -3.28 -1.98 14.99
N ALA A 146 -2.05 -2.36 15.32
CA ALA A 146 -1.33 -1.83 16.47
C ALA A 146 -1.06 -0.33 16.31
N GLU A 147 -0.66 0.13 15.11
CA GLU A 147 -0.50 1.55 14.81
C GLU A 147 -1.81 2.33 15.00
N THR A 148 -2.93 1.77 14.59
CA THR A 148 -4.24 2.40 14.78
C THR A 148 -4.61 2.53 16.26
N ILE A 149 -4.30 1.51 17.07
CA ILE A 149 -4.48 1.57 18.53
C ILE A 149 -3.52 2.61 19.14
N ASN A 150 -2.27 2.68 18.64
CA ASN A 150 -1.28 3.66 19.08
C ASN A 150 -1.74 5.11 18.82
N PHE A 151 -2.36 5.38 17.68
CA PHE A 151 -2.86 6.72 17.36
C PHE A 151 -4.16 7.09 18.07
N PHE A 152 -5.09 6.16 18.24
CA PHE A 152 -6.47 6.49 18.61
C PHE A 152 -6.96 5.82 19.90
N GLY A 153 -6.28 4.79 20.38
CA GLY A 153 -6.57 4.15 21.66
C GLY A 153 -6.28 5.08 22.84
N ASN A 154 -6.98 4.86 23.95
CA ASN A 154 -6.62 5.49 25.22
C ASN A 154 -5.39 4.81 25.84
N ASP A 155 -4.83 5.37 26.92
CA ASP A 155 -3.59 4.86 27.53
C ASP A 155 -3.75 3.41 28.01
N GLU A 156 -4.89 3.04 28.62
CA GLU A 156 -5.17 1.67 29.06
C GLU A 156 -5.16 0.68 27.88
N GLN A 157 -5.75 1.05 26.73
CA GLN A 157 -5.74 0.23 25.52
C GLN A 157 -4.34 0.09 24.96
N LYS A 158 -3.57 1.16 24.92
CA LYS A 158 -2.17 1.14 24.45
C LYS A 158 -1.30 0.24 25.31
N GLU A 159 -1.35 0.42 26.64
CA GLU A 159 -0.60 -0.40 27.58
C GLU A 159 -0.99 -1.88 27.53
N LYS A 160 -2.27 -2.18 27.29
CA LYS A 160 -2.78 -3.55 27.21
C LYS A 160 -2.33 -4.27 25.94
N TYR A 161 -2.38 -3.60 24.78
CA TYR A 161 -2.24 -4.29 23.50
C TYR A 161 -0.87 -4.11 22.84
N LEU A 162 -0.29 -2.91 22.87
CA LEU A 162 0.89 -2.60 22.04
C LEU A 162 2.13 -3.41 22.41
N PRO A 163 2.45 -3.68 23.68
CA PRO A 163 3.59 -4.53 24.02
C PRO A 163 3.46 -5.97 23.49
N GLY A 164 2.23 -6.51 23.47
CA GLY A 164 1.96 -7.83 22.90
C GLY A 164 2.14 -7.89 21.39
N PHE A 165 1.73 -6.83 20.68
CA PHE A 165 2.01 -6.70 19.24
C PHE A 165 3.51 -6.55 18.95
N ALA A 166 4.22 -5.72 19.72
CA ALA A 166 5.66 -5.52 19.54
C ALA A 166 6.46 -6.83 19.70
N ARG A 167 6.06 -7.71 20.62
CA ARG A 167 6.67 -9.04 20.81
C ARG A 167 6.14 -10.12 19.86
N GLY A 168 5.16 -9.81 18.98
CA GLY A 168 4.51 -10.81 18.13
C GLY A 168 3.66 -11.84 18.87
N GLU A 169 3.27 -11.55 20.11
CA GLU A 169 2.35 -12.39 20.92
C GLU A 169 0.89 -12.18 20.54
N LEU A 170 0.57 -10.98 20.05
CA LEU A 170 -0.73 -10.60 19.53
C LEU A 170 -0.65 -10.38 18.02
N ASP A 171 -1.70 -10.76 17.36
CA ASP A 171 -1.97 -10.48 15.95
C ASP A 171 -3.34 -9.82 15.81
N GLY A 172 -3.60 -9.20 14.67
CA GLY A 172 -4.80 -8.40 14.47
C GLY A 172 -5.61 -8.77 13.25
N ALA A 173 -6.87 -8.32 13.25
CA ALA A 173 -7.75 -8.32 12.09
C ALA A 173 -8.48 -6.97 11.97
N MET A 174 -8.78 -6.57 10.73
CA MET A 174 -9.51 -5.35 10.40
C MET A 174 -10.89 -5.71 9.85
N ASP A 175 -11.94 -5.55 10.67
CA ASP A 175 -13.27 -6.06 10.40
C ASP A 175 -14.20 -4.96 9.93
N LEU A 176 -14.13 -4.63 8.63
CA LEU A 176 -14.89 -3.55 8.01
C LEU A 176 -16.04 -4.05 7.15
N THR A 177 -15.74 -4.90 6.19
CA THR A 177 -16.63 -5.34 5.11
C THR A 177 -17.75 -6.25 5.60
N GLU A 178 -18.95 -6.06 5.05
CA GLU A 178 -20.12 -6.91 5.24
C GLU A 178 -20.56 -7.52 3.91
N PRO A 179 -21.42 -8.56 3.89
CA PRO A 179 -21.82 -9.23 2.65
C PRO A 179 -22.31 -8.27 1.54
N ASP A 180 -23.07 -7.23 1.90
CA ASP A 180 -23.66 -6.27 0.97
C ASP A 180 -22.87 -4.96 0.88
N TYR A 181 -21.88 -4.71 1.76
CA TYR A 181 -21.22 -3.43 1.91
C TYR A 181 -19.68 -3.57 1.95
N GLY A 182 -19.04 -3.48 0.78
CA GLY A 182 -17.57 -3.48 0.65
C GLY A 182 -17.03 -2.09 0.32
N SER A 183 -17.43 -1.52 -0.83
CA SER A 183 -17.04 -0.17 -1.22
C SER A 183 -17.81 0.91 -0.46
N ASP A 184 -19.08 0.66 -0.15
CA ASP A 184 -19.95 1.57 0.61
C ASP A 184 -19.94 1.25 2.11
N LEU A 185 -18.81 1.52 2.77
CA LEU A 185 -18.63 1.28 4.19
C LEU A 185 -19.53 2.14 5.09
N GLN A 186 -20.09 3.26 4.58
CA GLN A 186 -21.02 4.06 5.38
C GLN A 186 -22.35 3.34 5.66
N SER A 187 -22.69 2.35 4.84
CA SER A 187 -23.94 1.60 4.93
C SER A 187 -23.83 0.29 5.75
N VAL A 188 -22.66 0.00 6.34
CA VAL A 188 -22.49 -1.22 7.18
C VAL A 188 -23.47 -1.22 8.35
N ARG A 189 -23.93 -2.42 8.74
CA ARG A 189 -25.05 -2.63 9.66
C ARG A 189 -24.71 -3.37 10.92
N LEU A 190 -23.52 -3.95 11.08
CA LEU A 190 -23.11 -4.59 12.32
C LEU A 190 -23.36 -3.63 13.48
N ARG A 191 -24.18 -4.04 14.45
CA ARG A 191 -24.68 -3.19 15.54
C ARG A 191 -23.70 -3.22 16.71
N ALA A 192 -23.45 -2.04 17.27
CA ALA A 192 -22.84 -1.88 18.59
C ALA A 192 -23.88 -1.31 19.56
N TRP A 193 -24.04 -1.93 20.73
CA TRP A 193 -24.97 -1.49 21.76
C TRP A 193 -24.34 -1.58 23.14
N GLN A 194 -24.85 -0.81 24.11
CA GLN A 194 -24.37 -0.83 25.48
C GLN A 194 -25.42 -1.43 26.43
N ASP A 195 -24.96 -2.18 27.42
CA ASP A 195 -25.78 -2.60 28.55
C ASP A 195 -25.93 -1.47 29.60
N GLU A 196 -26.63 -1.77 30.67
CA GLU A 196 -26.91 -0.84 31.81
C GLU A 196 -25.62 -0.40 32.53
N ASN A 197 -24.54 -1.17 32.42
CA ASN A 197 -23.24 -0.86 33.03
C ASN A 197 -22.31 -0.09 32.08
N GLY A 198 -22.75 0.19 30.86
CA GLY A 198 -21.95 0.89 29.85
C GLY A 198 -20.99 -0.01 29.07
N GLN A 199 -21.07 -1.35 29.22
CA GLN A 199 -20.28 -2.29 28.44
C GLN A 199 -20.82 -2.38 27.00
N TRP A 200 -19.93 -2.23 26.02
CA TRP A 200 -20.26 -2.38 24.60
C TRP A 200 -20.28 -3.85 24.17
N TYR A 201 -21.23 -4.15 23.32
CA TYR A 201 -21.39 -5.44 22.65
C TYR A 201 -21.59 -5.26 21.15
N LEU A 202 -21.01 -6.19 20.36
CA LEU A 202 -21.11 -6.22 18.91
C LEU A 202 -21.98 -7.38 18.45
N ASN A 203 -22.92 -7.11 17.53
CA ASN A 203 -23.84 -8.13 16.99
C ASN A 203 -24.03 -7.96 15.50
N GLY A 204 -23.85 -9.03 14.72
CA GLY A 204 -23.96 -9.02 13.27
C GLY A 204 -22.91 -9.87 12.56
N MET A 205 -22.63 -9.55 11.31
CA MET A 205 -21.73 -10.34 10.47
C MET A 205 -20.72 -9.47 9.76
N LYS A 206 -19.48 -9.96 9.66
CA LYS A 206 -18.42 -9.41 8.79
C LYS A 206 -17.97 -10.47 7.80
N ARG A 207 -17.54 -10.05 6.60
CA ARG A 207 -17.13 -10.95 5.54
C ARG A 207 -15.86 -10.49 4.86
N PHE A 208 -15.14 -11.44 4.27
CA PHE A 208 -13.83 -11.21 3.63
C PHE A 208 -12.77 -10.66 4.58
N ILE A 209 -12.84 -11.07 5.84
CA ILE A 209 -11.91 -10.59 6.87
C ILE A 209 -10.62 -11.40 6.81
N THR A 210 -9.54 -10.72 6.47
CA THR A 210 -8.19 -11.29 6.48
C THR A 210 -7.75 -11.54 7.91
N ASN A 211 -7.23 -12.75 8.15
CA ASN A 211 -6.79 -13.18 9.48
C ASN A 211 -7.89 -13.06 10.57
N GLY A 212 -9.16 -13.28 10.22
CA GLY A 212 -10.26 -13.15 11.18
C GLY A 212 -10.28 -14.22 12.30
N CYS A 213 -9.23 -15.01 12.40
CA CYS A 213 -8.94 -15.87 13.55
C CYS A 213 -7.92 -15.21 14.52
N ALA A 214 -7.57 -13.96 14.31
CA ALA A 214 -6.65 -13.18 15.13
C ALA A 214 -7.14 -13.02 16.58
N LYS A 215 -6.21 -12.66 17.46
CA LYS A 215 -6.50 -12.42 18.88
C LYS A 215 -7.18 -11.08 19.13
N VAL A 216 -6.90 -10.06 18.31
CA VAL A 216 -7.41 -8.69 18.47
C VAL A 216 -8.05 -8.22 17.16
N HIS A 217 -9.25 -7.66 17.25
CA HIS A 217 -10.01 -7.17 16.11
C HIS A 217 -10.29 -5.67 16.24
N LEU A 218 -10.06 -4.90 15.17
CA LEU A 218 -10.58 -3.55 15.01
C LEU A 218 -11.84 -3.61 14.15
N VAL A 219 -12.97 -3.25 14.75
CA VAL A 219 -14.30 -3.46 14.15
C VAL A 219 -14.99 -2.13 13.91
N LEU A 220 -15.43 -1.91 12.66
CA LEU A 220 -16.34 -0.82 12.33
C LEU A 220 -17.78 -1.26 12.58
N ALA A 221 -18.49 -0.57 13.49
CA ALA A 221 -19.85 -0.92 13.85
C ALA A 221 -20.75 0.32 14.00
N ARG A 222 -22.05 0.11 13.80
CA ARG A 222 -23.07 1.13 13.98
C ARG A 222 -23.44 1.28 15.44
N SER A 223 -23.03 2.38 16.04
CA SER A 223 -23.28 2.74 17.45
C SER A 223 -24.46 3.69 17.65
N GLU A 224 -25.03 4.24 16.56
CA GLU A 224 -26.14 5.17 16.61
C GLU A 224 -27.38 4.56 15.94
N GLU A 225 -28.40 4.30 16.72
CA GLU A 225 -29.69 3.82 16.18
C GLU A 225 -30.34 4.85 15.24
N GLY A 226 -31.01 4.36 14.21
CA GLY A 226 -31.73 5.20 13.25
C GLY A 226 -30.85 5.95 12.26
N THR A 227 -29.51 5.75 12.29
CA THR A 227 -28.60 6.35 11.30
C THR A 227 -28.32 5.40 10.15
N THR A 228 -28.08 5.95 8.94
CA THR A 228 -27.78 5.19 7.72
C THR A 228 -26.48 5.66 7.05
N ASP A 229 -25.83 6.68 7.59
CA ASP A 229 -24.59 7.27 7.06
C ASP A 229 -23.36 6.98 7.95
N GLY A 230 -22.19 7.46 7.52
CA GLY A 230 -20.92 7.26 8.23
C GLY A 230 -20.85 7.93 9.61
N ARG A 231 -21.74 8.89 9.91
CA ARG A 231 -21.81 9.57 11.22
C ARG A 231 -22.40 8.69 12.32
N GLY A 232 -23.05 7.59 11.94
CA GLY A 232 -23.56 6.60 12.90
C GLY A 232 -22.54 5.52 13.27
N LEU A 233 -21.32 5.57 12.74
CA LEU A 233 -20.31 4.51 12.86
C LEU A 233 -19.20 4.89 13.86
N SER A 234 -18.86 3.92 14.71
CA SER A 234 -17.74 4.00 15.65
C SER A 234 -16.79 2.83 15.46
N MET A 235 -15.55 2.97 15.92
CA MET A 235 -14.56 1.91 15.91
C MET A 235 -14.44 1.24 17.27
N PHE A 236 -14.34 -0.07 17.28
CA PHE A 236 -14.25 -0.87 18.47
C PHE A 236 -13.05 -1.81 18.44
N ILE A 237 -12.49 -2.10 19.61
CA ILE A 237 -11.54 -3.19 19.82
C ILE A 237 -12.31 -4.32 20.49
N CYS A 238 -12.20 -5.55 19.98
CA CYS A 238 -12.61 -6.75 20.70
C CYS A 238 -11.54 -7.83 20.62
N GLU A 239 -11.60 -8.76 21.54
CA GLU A 239 -10.71 -9.91 21.59
C GLU A 239 -11.43 -11.16 21.09
N ALA A 240 -10.67 -12.12 20.56
CA ALA A 240 -11.20 -13.42 20.21
C ALA A 240 -11.86 -14.07 21.46
N CYS A 241 -13.08 -14.51 21.31
CA CYS A 241 -13.86 -15.14 22.39
C CYS A 241 -14.89 -16.10 21.79
N PRO A 242 -15.55 -16.95 22.60
CA PRO A 242 -16.52 -17.92 22.08
C PRO A 242 -17.73 -17.30 21.34
N GLN A 243 -18.04 -16.03 21.61
CA GLN A 243 -19.12 -15.30 20.94
C GLN A 243 -18.74 -14.80 19.55
N LEU A 244 -17.44 -14.68 19.23
CA LEU A 244 -16.91 -14.36 17.90
C LEU A 244 -16.63 -15.66 17.16
N VAL A 245 -17.50 -16.00 16.22
CA VAL A 245 -17.46 -17.28 15.52
C VAL A 245 -16.96 -17.13 14.11
N VAL A 246 -15.90 -17.85 13.76
CA VAL A 246 -15.51 -18.03 12.36
C VAL A 246 -16.47 -19.04 11.72
N ARG A 247 -17.24 -18.60 10.73
CA ARG A 247 -18.22 -19.45 10.05
C ARG A 247 -17.61 -20.29 8.93
N ARG A 248 -16.63 -19.70 8.24
CA ARG A 248 -15.89 -20.35 7.16
C ARG A 248 -14.65 -19.54 6.77
N ILE A 249 -13.76 -20.16 6.01
CA ILE A 249 -12.74 -19.47 5.22
C ILE A 249 -13.18 -19.44 3.76
N GLU A 250 -12.80 -18.36 3.04
CA GLU A 250 -13.15 -18.18 1.63
C GLU A 250 -12.18 -18.95 0.72
N ASP A 251 -12.72 -19.62 -0.29
CA ASP A 251 -11.95 -20.19 -1.40
C ASP A 251 -11.61 -19.07 -2.39
N LYS A 252 -10.32 -18.87 -2.67
CA LYS A 252 -9.83 -17.67 -3.38
C LYS A 252 -9.02 -18.03 -4.63
N LEU A 253 -8.93 -17.07 -5.55
CA LEU A 253 -8.10 -17.17 -6.74
C LEU A 253 -6.60 -17.28 -6.40
N GLY A 254 -6.13 -16.47 -5.45
CA GLY A 254 -4.73 -16.37 -5.01
C GLY A 254 -4.62 -16.02 -3.53
N ILE A 255 -3.39 -15.70 -3.09
CA ILE A 255 -3.05 -15.45 -1.68
C ILE A 255 -3.59 -16.55 -0.74
N HIS A 256 -3.38 -17.80 -1.14
CA HIS A 256 -3.96 -18.96 -0.46
C HIS A 256 -3.41 -19.18 0.95
N GLY A 257 -2.17 -18.76 1.23
CA GLY A 257 -1.50 -18.98 2.51
C GLY A 257 -2.11 -18.21 3.70
N VAL A 258 -3.03 -17.25 3.45
CA VAL A 258 -3.73 -16.49 4.49
C VAL A 258 -5.21 -16.85 4.52
N ALA A 259 -5.79 -17.02 5.72
CA ALA A 259 -7.22 -17.20 5.90
C ALA A 259 -7.95 -15.87 5.67
N THR A 260 -8.99 -15.91 4.83
CA THR A 260 -9.97 -14.84 4.66
C THR A 260 -11.31 -15.39 5.14
N THR A 261 -11.90 -14.77 6.15
CA THR A 261 -12.98 -15.38 6.93
C THR A 261 -14.31 -14.66 6.79
N GLU A 262 -15.39 -15.39 7.09
CA GLU A 262 -16.69 -14.85 7.43
C GLU A 262 -16.87 -14.99 8.97
N LEU A 263 -17.16 -13.86 9.64
CA LEU A 263 -17.26 -13.75 11.08
C LEU A 263 -18.70 -13.47 11.52
N GLN A 264 -19.16 -14.19 12.55
CA GLN A 264 -20.42 -13.94 13.23
C GLN A 264 -20.15 -13.41 14.64
N TYR A 265 -20.69 -12.25 14.91
CA TYR A 265 -20.68 -11.60 16.22
C TYR A 265 -22.00 -11.89 16.96
N ASN A 266 -21.93 -12.55 18.11
CA ASN A 266 -23.08 -12.91 18.94
C ASN A 266 -22.95 -12.19 20.29
N ASP A 267 -23.19 -10.88 20.30
CA ASP A 267 -22.99 -9.99 21.45
C ASP A 267 -21.56 -10.09 22.02
N VAL A 268 -20.58 -9.91 21.14
CA VAL A 268 -19.15 -9.94 21.47
C VAL A 268 -18.80 -8.72 22.32
N PRO A 269 -18.23 -8.88 23.54
CA PRO A 269 -17.78 -7.76 24.34
C PRO A 269 -16.71 -6.96 23.62
N ALA A 270 -16.83 -5.64 23.65
CA ALA A 270 -15.93 -4.74 22.94
C ALA A 270 -15.66 -3.45 23.72
N GLN A 271 -14.60 -2.75 23.33
CA GLN A 271 -14.22 -1.46 23.86
C GLN A 271 -14.29 -0.42 22.73
N LEU A 272 -14.84 0.76 23.02
CA LEU A 272 -14.80 1.87 22.08
C LEU A 272 -13.34 2.33 21.89
N CYS A 273 -12.87 2.37 20.65
CA CYS A 273 -11.57 2.93 20.30
C CYS A 273 -11.74 4.36 19.78
N GLY A 274 -11.11 5.30 20.45
CA GLY A 274 -11.24 6.72 20.12
C GLY A 274 -12.60 7.30 20.51
N ARG A 275 -13.11 8.24 19.72
CA ARG A 275 -14.38 8.95 19.99
C ARG A 275 -15.54 8.30 19.23
N ARG A 276 -16.67 8.17 19.90
CA ARG A 276 -17.95 7.73 19.32
C ARG A 276 -18.29 8.56 18.08
N ARG A 277 -18.86 7.94 17.04
CA ARG A 277 -19.29 8.56 15.78
C ARG A 277 -18.15 9.01 14.83
N MET A 278 -16.90 8.73 15.19
CA MET A 278 -15.73 9.08 14.37
C MET A 278 -15.11 7.87 13.66
N GLY A 279 -15.73 6.69 13.79
CA GLY A 279 -15.17 5.42 13.32
C GLY A 279 -14.79 5.45 11.84
N LEU A 280 -15.73 5.75 10.95
CA LEU A 280 -15.44 5.79 9.51
C LEU A 280 -14.70 7.08 9.12
N ILE A 281 -15.19 8.24 9.57
CA ILE A 281 -14.76 9.55 9.08
C ILE A 281 -13.28 9.82 9.39
N ARG A 282 -12.79 9.34 10.54
CA ARG A 282 -11.42 9.62 10.98
C ARG A 282 -10.58 8.34 11.07
N TYR A 283 -11.02 7.34 11.82
CA TYR A 283 -10.17 6.22 12.21
C TYR A 283 -9.99 5.20 11.11
N VAL A 284 -11.08 4.75 10.50
CA VAL A 284 -11.02 3.82 9.35
C VAL A 284 -10.35 4.47 8.15
N MET A 285 -10.59 5.77 7.90
CA MET A 285 -9.89 6.46 6.80
C MET A 285 -8.38 6.55 7.02
N SER A 286 -7.92 6.73 8.28
CA SER A 286 -6.49 6.70 8.62
C SER A 286 -5.91 5.31 8.43
N LEU A 287 -6.56 4.27 8.98
CA LEU A 287 -6.19 2.87 8.85
C LEU A 287 -6.12 2.43 7.37
N MET A 288 -7.15 2.75 6.57
CA MET A 288 -7.16 2.45 5.13
C MET A 288 -6.07 3.16 4.34
N ASN A 289 -5.62 4.34 4.75
CA ASN A 289 -4.49 5.00 4.09
C ASN A 289 -3.17 4.26 4.37
N GLY A 290 -2.96 3.75 5.58
CA GLY A 290 -1.84 2.85 5.89
C GLY A 290 -1.92 1.56 5.06
N ALA A 291 -3.07 0.89 5.07
CA ALA A 291 -3.32 -0.32 4.29
C ALA A 291 -3.10 -0.12 2.78
N ARG A 292 -3.49 1.02 2.19
CA ARG A 292 -3.23 1.35 0.78
C ARG A 292 -1.74 1.41 0.46
N VAL A 293 -0.93 1.96 1.36
CA VAL A 293 0.53 1.97 1.22
C VAL A 293 1.09 0.55 1.29
N ALA A 294 0.66 -0.24 2.27
CA ALA A 294 1.06 -1.64 2.42
C ALA A 294 0.70 -2.50 1.20
N ILE A 295 -0.51 -2.31 0.62
CA ILE A 295 -0.92 -3.00 -0.61
C ILE A 295 -0.13 -2.52 -1.84
N SER A 296 0.27 -1.25 -1.87
CA SER A 296 1.17 -0.76 -2.93
C SER A 296 2.54 -1.44 -2.86
N ALA A 297 3.08 -1.62 -1.64
CA ALA A 297 4.32 -2.36 -1.41
C ALA A 297 4.18 -3.85 -1.76
N GLN A 298 3.05 -4.46 -1.41
CA GLN A 298 2.74 -5.83 -1.79
C GLN A 298 2.72 -5.99 -3.32
N ALA A 299 2.05 -5.09 -4.02
CA ALA A 299 1.99 -5.10 -5.48
C ALA A 299 3.38 -4.95 -6.11
N VAL A 300 4.23 -4.05 -5.59
CA VAL A 300 5.62 -3.88 -6.05
C VAL A 300 6.45 -5.13 -5.76
N GLY A 301 6.27 -5.77 -4.60
CA GLY A 301 6.95 -7.03 -4.26
C GLY A 301 6.58 -8.18 -5.21
N ILE A 302 5.29 -8.36 -5.51
CA ILE A 302 4.82 -9.36 -6.49
C ILE A 302 5.39 -9.05 -7.88
N ALA A 303 5.36 -7.79 -8.31
CA ALA A 303 5.90 -7.37 -9.60
C ALA A 303 7.40 -7.61 -9.71
N GLU A 304 8.18 -7.37 -8.63
CA GLU A 304 9.61 -7.66 -8.57
C GLU A 304 9.87 -9.15 -8.71
N ALA A 305 9.11 -10.01 -8.01
CA ALA A 305 9.21 -11.47 -8.12
C ALA A 305 8.92 -11.93 -9.56
N ALA A 306 7.82 -11.48 -10.14
CA ALA A 306 7.41 -11.84 -11.49
C ALA A 306 8.42 -11.37 -12.56
N TYR A 307 8.93 -10.16 -12.44
CA TYR A 307 9.95 -9.61 -13.34
C TYR A 307 11.25 -10.42 -13.28
N ARG A 308 11.72 -10.76 -12.08
CA ARG A 308 12.98 -11.53 -11.91
C ARG A 308 12.87 -12.93 -12.48
N GLU A 309 11.76 -13.62 -12.23
CA GLU A 309 11.50 -14.94 -12.82
C GLU A 309 11.44 -14.87 -14.35
N ALA A 310 10.71 -13.91 -14.91
CA ALA A 310 10.61 -13.72 -16.36
C ALA A 310 11.98 -13.43 -16.99
N ARG A 311 12.77 -12.55 -16.37
CA ARG A 311 14.12 -12.21 -16.83
C ARG A 311 15.06 -13.41 -16.79
N LYS A 312 15.04 -14.17 -15.68
CA LYS A 312 15.85 -15.38 -15.52
C LYS A 312 15.48 -16.41 -16.58
N TYR A 313 14.20 -16.73 -16.69
CA TYR A 313 13.72 -17.68 -17.69
C TYR A 313 14.12 -17.27 -19.11
N ALA A 314 13.95 -16.00 -19.46
CA ALA A 314 14.30 -15.50 -20.80
C ALA A 314 15.79 -15.63 -21.12
N SER A 315 16.68 -15.49 -20.13
CA SER A 315 18.12 -15.64 -20.31
C SER A 315 18.61 -17.09 -20.40
N GLU A 316 17.81 -18.05 -19.94
CA GLU A 316 18.13 -19.49 -19.93
C GLU A 316 17.44 -20.26 -21.07
N ARG A 317 16.19 -19.89 -21.40
CA ARG A 317 15.37 -20.57 -22.41
C ARG A 317 15.87 -20.29 -23.82
N LYS A 318 16.14 -21.33 -24.56
CA LYS A 318 16.58 -21.23 -25.97
C LYS A 318 15.47 -21.63 -26.93
N GLN A 319 15.27 -20.83 -27.96
CA GLN A 319 14.48 -21.12 -29.15
C GLN A 319 15.20 -20.57 -30.37
N PHE A 320 15.01 -21.18 -31.53
CA PHE A 320 15.68 -20.78 -32.78
C PHE A 320 17.18 -20.53 -32.62
N LYS A 321 17.86 -21.39 -31.83
CA LYS A 321 19.31 -21.43 -31.55
C LYS A 321 19.89 -20.31 -30.70
N GLN A 322 19.05 -19.45 -30.10
CA GLN A 322 19.48 -18.37 -29.18
C GLN A 322 18.56 -18.30 -27.95
N THR A 323 18.99 -17.61 -26.91
CA THR A 323 18.15 -17.32 -25.76
C THR A 323 17.02 -16.38 -26.14
N ILE A 324 15.85 -16.54 -25.51
CA ILE A 324 14.67 -15.79 -25.96
C ILE A 324 14.75 -14.29 -25.62
N ASP A 325 15.58 -13.89 -24.66
CA ASP A 325 15.87 -12.49 -24.34
C ASP A 325 16.57 -11.71 -25.49
N GLN A 326 17.07 -12.42 -26.51
CA GLN A 326 17.65 -11.80 -27.72
C GLN A 326 16.59 -11.40 -28.75
N PHE A 327 15.34 -11.84 -28.57
CA PHE A 327 14.27 -11.47 -29.52
C PHE A 327 13.69 -10.09 -29.17
N PRO A 328 13.50 -9.20 -30.19
CA PRO A 328 12.93 -7.86 -29.97
C PRO A 328 11.63 -7.85 -29.17
N ALA A 329 10.72 -8.76 -29.45
CA ALA A 329 9.44 -8.89 -28.71
C ALA A 329 9.67 -9.15 -27.22
N ILE A 330 10.65 -9.99 -26.85
CA ILE A 330 10.90 -10.35 -25.45
C ILE A 330 11.67 -9.26 -24.71
N TYR A 331 12.77 -8.71 -25.30
CA TYR A 331 13.49 -7.64 -24.60
C TYR A 331 12.68 -6.35 -24.51
N SER A 332 11.75 -6.09 -25.45
CA SER A 332 10.80 -4.97 -25.34
C SER A 332 9.88 -5.16 -24.12
N MET A 333 9.27 -6.35 -23.96
CA MET A 333 8.45 -6.67 -22.81
C MET A 333 9.23 -6.55 -21.48
N LEU A 334 10.43 -7.14 -21.40
CA LEU A 334 11.28 -7.05 -20.20
C LEU A 334 11.67 -5.61 -19.86
N SER A 335 11.95 -4.79 -20.88
CA SER A 335 12.26 -3.37 -20.69
C SER A 335 11.05 -2.59 -20.16
N GLU A 336 9.88 -2.83 -20.72
CA GLU A 336 8.63 -2.21 -20.27
C GLU A 336 8.29 -2.62 -18.83
N MET A 337 8.39 -3.91 -18.50
CA MET A 337 8.22 -4.42 -17.14
C MET A 337 9.16 -3.70 -16.15
N LYS A 338 10.45 -3.55 -16.50
CA LYS A 338 11.44 -2.88 -15.64
C LYS A 338 11.14 -1.40 -15.46
N VAL A 339 10.76 -0.69 -16.51
CA VAL A 339 10.39 0.73 -16.48
C VAL A 339 9.18 0.95 -15.56
N LYS A 340 8.12 0.17 -15.76
CA LYS A 340 6.89 0.24 -14.96
C LYS A 340 7.14 -0.09 -13.48
N LEU A 341 7.92 -1.14 -13.20
CA LEU A 341 8.29 -1.53 -11.84
C LEU A 341 9.06 -0.43 -11.12
N THR A 342 10.06 0.17 -11.80
CA THR A 342 10.86 1.26 -11.22
C THR A 342 9.99 2.50 -10.99
N ALA A 343 9.08 2.81 -11.89
CA ALA A 343 8.12 3.91 -11.77
C ALA A 343 7.18 3.73 -10.56
N ALA A 344 6.60 2.54 -10.40
CA ALA A 344 5.72 2.22 -9.27
C ALA A 344 6.47 2.32 -7.94
N ARG A 345 7.71 1.83 -7.88
CA ARG A 345 8.58 1.91 -6.69
C ARG A 345 8.95 3.36 -6.36
N ALA A 346 9.30 4.18 -7.34
CA ALA A 346 9.62 5.59 -7.12
C ALA A 346 8.42 6.35 -6.50
N LEU A 347 7.21 6.13 -7.01
CA LEU A 347 6.00 6.72 -6.44
C LEU A 347 5.69 6.18 -5.04
N LEU A 348 5.90 4.88 -4.82
CA LEU A 348 5.67 4.26 -3.50
C LEU A 348 6.51 4.94 -2.42
N TYR A 349 7.80 5.09 -2.63
CA TYR A 349 8.68 5.65 -1.60
C TYR A 349 8.57 7.17 -1.45
N GLU A 350 8.25 7.91 -2.51
CA GLU A 350 7.88 9.33 -2.37
C GLU A 350 6.57 9.48 -1.57
N THR A 351 5.61 8.58 -1.77
CA THR A 351 4.36 8.55 -0.99
C THR A 351 4.61 8.26 0.49
N THR A 352 5.44 7.25 0.80
CA THR A 352 5.76 6.90 2.20
C THR A 352 6.47 8.04 2.92
N ARG A 353 7.42 8.71 2.25
CA ARG A 353 8.09 9.89 2.79
C ARG A 353 7.10 11.01 3.10
N ALA A 354 6.14 11.28 2.20
CA ALA A 354 5.10 12.29 2.45
C ALA A 354 4.19 11.90 3.64
N VAL A 355 3.88 10.61 3.78
CA VAL A 355 3.11 10.06 4.93
C VAL A 355 3.90 10.21 6.23
N ASP A 356 5.17 9.89 6.24
CA ASP A 356 6.04 10.04 7.42
C ASP A 356 6.12 11.51 7.87
N LEU A 357 6.35 12.44 6.95
CA LEU A 357 6.40 13.87 7.26
C LEU A 357 5.05 14.38 7.76
N ARG A 358 3.94 13.97 7.13
CA ARG A 358 2.59 14.26 7.62
C ARG A 358 2.41 13.80 9.06
N ASN A 359 2.76 12.56 9.35
CA ASN A 359 2.61 11.97 10.69
C ASN A 359 3.45 12.72 11.73
N GLY A 360 4.73 13.02 11.42
CA GLY A 360 5.62 13.74 12.30
C GLY A 360 5.15 15.16 12.61
N TYR A 361 4.74 15.93 11.59
CA TYR A 361 4.24 17.28 11.82
C TYR A 361 2.88 17.30 12.53
N ASN A 362 1.98 16.37 12.24
CA ASN A 362 0.71 16.25 12.95
C ASN A 362 0.93 15.87 14.42
N ALA A 363 1.90 15.01 14.74
CA ALA A 363 2.27 14.71 16.12
C ALA A 363 2.72 15.97 16.89
N LEU A 364 3.56 16.82 16.28
CA LEU A 364 3.94 18.11 16.90
C LEU A 364 2.73 19.01 17.15
N VAL A 365 1.77 19.05 16.23
CA VAL A 365 0.53 19.84 16.39
C VAL A 365 -0.33 19.30 17.53
N GLU A 366 -0.49 17.99 17.63
CA GLU A 366 -1.29 17.33 18.67
C GLU A 366 -0.65 17.48 20.06
N GLN A 367 0.68 17.45 20.13
CA GLN A 367 1.44 17.69 21.36
C GLN A 367 1.49 19.17 21.78
N GLY A 368 1.00 20.08 20.94
CA GLY A 368 1.09 21.52 21.21
C GLY A 368 2.49 22.12 21.08
N LYS A 369 3.45 21.37 20.51
CA LYS A 369 4.86 21.78 20.31
C LYS A 369 5.11 22.48 18.95
N ALA A 370 4.13 22.46 18.04
CA ALA A 370 4.28 22.95 16.67
C ALA A 370 4.40 24.46 16.56
N THR A 371 5.41 24.95 15.84
CA THR A 371 5.55 26.35 15.40
C THR A 371 4.53 26.70 14.32
N ALA A 372 4.48 27.95 13.88
CA ALA A 372 3.64 28.38 12.74
C ALA A 372 4.10 27.71 11.43
N GLU A 373 5.39 27.51 11.25
CA GLU A 373 5.96 26.81 10.10
C GLU A 373 5.60 25.32 10.11
N ASP A 374 5.71 24.64 11.27
CA ASP A 374 5.34 23.23 11.41
C ASP A 374 3.85 23.00 11.10
N LYS A 375 2.98 23.90 11.53
CA LYS A 375 1.53 23.86 11.19
C LYS A 375 1.28 24.03 9.68
N ALA A 376 2.08 24.88 9.01
CA ALA A 376 1.99 25.05 7.57
C ALA A 376 2.46 23.77 6.83
N LYS A 377 3.57 23.17 7.28
CA LYS A 377 4.08 21.89 6.76
C LYS A 377 3.10 20.74 7.02
N ALA A 378 2.50 20.64 8.19
CA ALA A 378 1.46 19.66 8.49
C ALA A 378 0.32 19.74 7.45
N LYS A 379 -0.23 20.94 7.23
CA LYS A 379 -1.29 21.17 6.24
C LYS A 379 -0.86 20.86 4.80
N TYR A 380 0.39 21.13 4.45
CA TYR A 380 0.95 20.82 3.14
C TYR A 380 1.04 19.30 2.94
N TYR A 381 1.65 18.57 3.88
CA TYR A 381 1.81 17.11 3.75
C TYR A 381 0.49 16.36 3.91
N ASP A 382 -0.50 16.88 4.63
CA ASP A 382 -1.87 16.31 4.63
C ASP A 382 -2.45 16.30 3.22
N LYS A 383 -2.31 17.39 2.46
CA LYS A 383 -2.79 17.48 1.07
C LYS A 383 -2.02 16.56 0.13
N VAL A 384 -0.69 16.59 0.22
CA VAL A 384 0.18 15.78 -0.65
C VAL A 384 -0.06 14.29 -0.41
N ALA A 385 -0.02 13.83 0.84
CA ALA A 385 -0.25 12.43 1.18
C ALA A 385 -1.66 11.95 0.78
N ALA A 386 -2.69 12.80 0.91
CA ALA A 386 -4.06 12.48 0.52
C ALA A 386 -4.22 12.20 -0.98
N VAL A 387 -3.37 12.78 -1.83
CA VAL A 387 -3.37 12.57 -3.29
C VAL A 387 -2.42 11.45 -3.69
N LEU A 388 -1.19 11.45 -3.15
CA LEU A 388 -0.18 10.46 -3.53
C LEU A 388 -0.56 9.04 -3.11
N THR A 389 -1.16 8.84 -1.93
CA THR A 389 -1.54 7.51 -1.44
C THR A 389 -2.49 6.77 -2.41
N PRO A 390 -3.63 7.33 -2.83
CA PRO A 390 -4.49 6.66 -3.80
C PRO A 390 -3.86 6.58 -5.20
N MET A 391 -3.10 7.57 -5.68
CA MET A 391 -2.37 7.50 -6.93
C MET A 391 -1.36 6.34 -6.92
N CYS A 392 -0.62 6.19 -5.83
CA CYS A 392 0.35 5.11 -5.64
C CYS A 392 -0.32 3.74 -5.69
N LYS A 393 -1.41 3.55 -4.92
CA LYS A 393 -2.13 2.28 -4.88
C LYS A 393 -2.71 1.95 -6.27
N ALA A 394 -3.28 2.91 -6.99
CA ALA A 394 -3.79 2.70 -8.33
C ALA A 394 -2.66 2.27 -9.30
N LEU A 395 -1.55 3.02 -9.36
CA LEU A 395 -0.43 2.70 -10.25
C LEU A 395 0.20 1.35 -9.92
N ALA A 396 0.62 1.14 -8.67
CA ALA A 396 1.39 -0.03 -8.27
C ALA A 396 0.61 -1.34 -8.51
N THR A 397 -0.69 -1.34 -8.21
CA THR A 397 -1.51 -2.54 -8.36
C THR A 397 -1.86 -2.86 -9.81
N GLU A 398 -2.12 -1.87 -10.66
CA GLU A 398 -2.31 -2.08 -12.11
C GLU A 398 -0.98 -2.56 -12.77
N VAL A 399 0.14 -1.95 -12.41
CA VAL A 399 1.47 -2.37 -12.89
C VAL A 399 1.79 -3.80 -12.47
N SER A 400 1.50 -4.18 -11.23
CA SER A 400 1.74 -5.55 -10.74
C SER A 400 0.95 -6.58 -11.54
N ASN A 401 -0.32 -6.31 -11.82
CA ASN A 401 -1.16 -7.20 -12.64
C ASN A 401 -0.60 -7.33 -14.07
N GLN A 402 -0.15 -6.23 -14.69
CA GLN A 402 0.42 -6.26 -16.03
C GLN A 402 1.73 -7.04 -16.06
N ILE A 403 2.64 -6.79 -15.11
CA ILE A 403 3.94 -7.48 -15.04
C ILE A 403 3.75 -8.99 -14.80
N ALA A 404 2.84 -9.38 -13.93
CA ALA A 404 2.53 -10.78 -13.68
C ALA A 404 1.92 -11.48 -14.92
N TYR A 405 1.07 -10.78 -15.68
CA TYR A 405 0.55 -11.25 -16.96
C TYR A 405 1.68 -11.45 -17.98
N ASP A 406 2.56 -10.46 -18.14
CA ASP A 406 3.68 -10.51 -19.10
C ASP A 406 4.71 -11.58 -18.71
N ALA A 407 4.91 -11.83 -17.41
CA ALA A 407 5.76 -12.91 -16.93
C ALA A 407 5.27 -14.29 -17.39
N ILE A 408 3.97 -14.56 -17.33
CA ILE A 408 3.39 -15.80 -17.89
C ILE A 408 3.61 -15.85 -19.40
N GLN A 409 3.40 -14.73 -20.10
CA GLN A 409 3.56 -14.67 -21.56
C GLN A 409 4.98 -14.98 -21.99
N ILE A 410 5.99 -14.45 -21.29
CA ILE A 410 7.42 -14.73 -21.54
C ILE A 410 7.75 -16.21 -21.31
N HIS A 411 7.15 -16.86 -20.30
CA HIS A 411 7.33 -18.29 -20.05
C HIS A 411 6.61 -19.17 -21.07
N GLY A 412 5.60 -18.62 -21.80
CA GLY A 412 4.78 -19.40 -22.72
C GLY A 412 3.98 -20.49 -22.00
N GLY A 413 3.83 -21.65 -22.64
CA GLY A 413 3.06 -22.76 -22.07
C GLY A 413 3.52 -23.23 -20.68
N THR A 414 4.81 -23.15 -20.38
CA THR A 414 5.34 -23.50 -19.06
C THR A 414 4.93 -22.55 -17.96
N GLY A 415 4.70 -21.26 -18.28
CA GLY A 415 4.20 -20.26 -17.34
C GLY A 415 2.75 -20.49 -16.92
N TYR A 416 1.99 -21.27 -17.68
CA TYR A 416 0.62 -21.67 -17.35
C TYR A 416 0.57 -22.88 -16.40
N MET A 417 1.69 -23.59 -16.26
CA MET A 417 1.81 -24.76 -15.41
C MET A 417 2.32 -24.38 -14.02
N ARG A 418 1.85 -25.09 -12.98
CA ARG A 418 2.29 -24.88 -11.60
C ARG A 418 3.75 -25.25 -11.31
N ASP A 419 4.53 -25.65 -12.33
CA ASP A 419 5.97 -25.92 -12.22
C ASP A 419 6.81 -24.65 -12.00
N PHE A 420 6.29 -23.49 -12.42
CA PHE A 420 6.89 -22.16 -12.25
C PHE A 420 6.00 -21.26 -11.38
N ASN A 421 6.62 -20.37 -10.62
CA ASN A 421 5.89 -19.48 -9.69
C ASN A 421 5.12 -18.35 -10.39
N VAL A 422 5.32 -18.10 -11.69
CA VAL A 422 4.70 -16.96 -12.39
C VAL A 422 3.17 -17.06 -12.43
N GLU A 423 2.60 -18.27 -12.46
CA GLU A 423 1.15 -18.46 -12.38
C GLU A 423 0.60 -18.02 -11.00
N ARG A 424 1.34 -18.31 -9.91
CA ARG A 424 1.00 -17.86 -8.55
C ARG A 424 1.05 -16.34 -8.46
N PHE A 425 2.12 -15.71 -8.96
CA PHE A 425 2.23 -14.25 -8.95
C PHE A 425 1.07 -13.57 -9.68
N TYR A 426 0.61 -14.14 -10.77
CA TYR A 426 -0.56 -13.65 -11.50
C TYR A 426 -1.85 -13.78 -10.68
N ARG A 427 -2.08 -14.92 -10.01
CA ARG A 427 -3.23 -15.13 -9.13
C ARG A 427 -3.20 -14.17 -7.94
N ASP A 428 -2.04 -14.01 -7.32
CA ASP A 428 -1.85 -13.14 -6.15
C ASP A 428 -1.97 -11.66 -6.51
N ALA A 429 -1.44 -11.23 -7.64
CA ALA A 429 -1.52 -9.85 -8.09
C ALA A 429 -2.97 -9.37 -8.28
N ARG A 430 -3.88 -10.28 -8.71
CA ARG A 430 -5.23 -9.89 -9.11
C ARG A 430 -6.05 -9.24 -8.00
N ILE A 431 -5.86 -9.63 -6.75
CA ILE A 431 -6.60 -9.05 -5.63
C ILE A 431 -6.14 -7.63 -5.31
N THR A 432 -4.90 -7.27 -5.60
CA THR A 432 -4.29 -6.02 -5.15
C THR A 432 -5.02 -4.77 -5.65
N ASN A 433 -5.61 -4.81 -6.85
CA ASN A 433 -6.40 -3.69 -7.39
C ASN A 433 -7.90 -3.77 -7.06
N ILE A 434 -8.31 -4.68 -6.17
CA ILE A 434 -9.69 -4.86 -5.71
C ILE A 434 -9.84 -4.45 -4.25
N TYR A 435 -9.12 -5.13 -3.31
CA TYR A 435 -9.29 -4.90 -1.88
C TYR A 435 -8.62 -3.58 -1.42
N GLU A 436 -8.92 -3.14 -0.20
CA GLU A 436 -8.53 -1.83 0.35
C GLU A 436 -8.94 -0.65 -0.56
N GLY A 437 -10.07 -0.84 -1.23
CA GLY A 437 -10.62 0.07 -2.23
C GLY A 437 -10.13 -0.25 -3.64
N THR A 438 -11.08 -0.50 -4.55
CA THR A 438 -10.78 -0.78 -5.97
C THR A 438 -10.01 0.37 -6.62
N THR A 439 -9.38 0.12 -7.79
CA THR A 439 -8.72 1.18 -8.58
C THR A 439 -9.65 2.38 -8.80
N GLN A 440 -10.94 2.16 -9.06
CA GLN A 440 -11.89 3.26 -9.22
C GLN A 440 -12.08 4.07 -7.93
N LEU A 441 -12.10 3.43 -6.76
CA LEU A 441 -12.15 4.16 -5.48
C LEU A 441 -10.87 4.96 -5.20
N GLN A 442 -9.71 4.50 -5.69
CA GLN A 442 -8.49 5.30 -5.64
C GLN A 442 -8.60 6.54 -6.54
N VAL A 443 -9.17 6.40 -7.73
CA VAL A 443 -9.45 7.53 -8.61
C VAL A 443 -10.38 8.55 -7.93
N VAL A 444 -11.47 8.10 -7.33
CA VAL A 444 -12.41 8.96 -6.58
C VAL A 444 -11.71 9.67 -5.42
N ALA A 445 -10.78 8.99 -4.73
CA ALA A 445 -10.04 9.60 -3.63
C ALA A 445 -8.99 10.63 -4.11
N ALA A 446 -8.36 10.40 -5.27
CA ALA A 446 -7.30 11.26 -5.79
C ALA A 446 -7.81 12.48 -6.57
N ILE A 447 -8.95 12.35 -7.29
CA ILE A 447 -9.38 13.33 -8.29
C ILE A 447 -9.54 14.74 -7.71
N GLY A 448 -10.09 14.86 -6.50
CA GLY A 448 -10.27 16.17 -5.85
C GLY A 448 -8.94 16.91 -5.64
N GLY A 449 -7.88 16.20 -5.27
CA GLY A 449 -6.55 16.77 -5.12
C GLY A 449 -5.87 17.10 -6.46
N VAL A 450 -6.08 16.28 -7.49
CA VAL A 450 -5.62 16.55 -8.86
C VAL A 450 -6.28 17.82 -9.40
N MET A 451 -7.59 17.94 -9.25
CA MET A 451 -8.34 19.15 -9.65
C MET A 451 -7.90 20.42 -8.88
N GLN A 452 -7.46 20.27 -7.63
CA GLN A 452 -6.94 21.34 -6.80
C GLN A 452 -5.43 21.57 -6.95
N ARG A 453 -4.76 20.80 -7.85
CA ARG A 453 -3.34 20.94 -8.15
C ARG A 453 -2.44 20.75 -6.90
N ALA A 454 -2.78 19.77 -6.06
CA ALA A 454 -2.11 19.57 -4.77
C ALA A 454 -0.62 19.18 -4.90
N ASN A 455 -0.19 18.61 -6.04
CA ASN A 455 1.19 18.21 -6.31
C ASN A 455 2.05 19.33 -6.93
N ASP A 456 1.47 20.46 -7.32
CA ASP A 456 2.17 21.50 -8.10
C ASP A 456 3.44 22.00 -7.40
N ALA A 457 3.39 22.27 -6.09
CA ALA A 457 4.55 22.75 -5.35
C ALA A 457 5.69 21.70 -5.36
N ARG A 458 5.38 20.43 -5.23
CA ARG A 458 6.37 19.35 -5.28
C ARG A 458 6.96 19.17 -6.68
N ILE A 459 6.14 19.34 -7.71
CA ILE A 459 6.59 19.34 -9.11
C ILE A 459 7.52 20.53 -9.35
N ASP A 460 7.19 21.73 -8.84
CA ASP A 460 8.04 22.93 -8.96
C ASP A 460 9.42 22.72 -8.31
N GLU A 461 9.47 22.14 -7.11
CA GLU A 461 10.72 21.78 -6.45
C GLU A 461 11.59 20.83 -7.29
N MET A 462 10.99 19.79 -7.86
CA MET A 462 11.71 18.85 -8.73
C MET A 462 12.12 19.48 -10.06
N ALA A 463 11.29 20.30 -10.66
CA ALA A 463 11.57 20.98 -11.93
C ALA A 463 12.72 21.99 -11.82
N ALA A 464 12.95 22.56 -10.62
CA ALA A 464 14.03 23.49 -10.34
C ALA A 464 15.41 22.82 -10.17
N LEU A 465 15.50 21.49 -10.15
CA LEU A 465 16.75 20.77 -10.08
C LEU A 465 17.64 21.03 -11.33
N PRO A 466 18.98 20.92 -11.21
CA PRO A 466 19.92 21.30 -12.25
C PRO A 466 20.01 20.26 -13.38
N PHE A 467 18.94 20.10 -14.14
CA PHE A 467 18.93 19.23 -15.32
C PHE A 467 19.66 19.89 -16.50
N GLU A 468 20.55 19.14 -17.15
CA GLU A 468 21.32 19.59 -18.31
C GLU A 468 21.10 18.67 -19.52
N GLY A 469 21.41 19.18 -20.72
CA GLY A 469 21.37 18.41 -21.97
C GLY A 469 20.03 17.68 -22.16
N ARG A 470 20.08 16.38 -22.42
CA ARG A 470 18.87 15.57 -22.67
C ARG A 470 17.92 15.51 -21.48
N MET A 471 18.42 15.57 -20.24
CA MET A 471 17.57 15.64 -19.05
C MET A 471 16.75 16.95 -19.01
N ALA A 472 17.34 18.08 -19.43
CA ALA A 472 16.62 19.35 -19.52
C ALA A 472 15.50 19.30 -20.59
N GLU A 473 15.75 18.69 -21.74
CA GLU A 473 14.71 18.48 -22.76
C GLU A 473 13.54 17.64 -22.22
N LEU A 474 13.82 16.58 -21.44
CA LEU A 474 12.78 15.75 -20.85
C LEU A 474 12.01 16.48 -19.74
N ARG A 475 12.70 17.29 -18.91
CA ARG A 475 12.04 18.20 -17.96
C ARG A 475 11.07 19.14 -18.68
N ASP A 476 11.49 19.74 -19.79
CA ASP A 476 10.66 20.69 -20.54
C ASP A 476 9.43 20.00 -21.15
N LYS A 477 9.55 18.73 -21.59
CA LYS A 477 8.39 17.92 -22.00
C LYS A 477 7.40 17.71 -20.84
N LEU A 478 7.89 17.35 -19.66
CA LEU A 478 7.04 17.18 -18.47
C LEU A 478 6.34 18.50 -18.08
N LEU A 479 7.04 19.64 -18.18
CA LEU A 479 6.45 20.96 -17.94
C LEU A 479 5.38 21.30 -18.99
N ALA A 480 5.58 20.95 -20.25
CA ALA A 480 4.57 21.11 -21.29
C ALA A 480 3.33 20.24 -21.01
N MET A 481 3.52 18.99 -20.61
CA MET A 481 2.41 18.11 -20.17
C MET A 481 1.67 18.73 -18.99
N ARG A 482 2.39 19.26 -17.99
CA ARG A 482 1.78 19.93 -16.82
C ARG A 482 0.95 21.16 -17.22
N THR A 483 1.44 22.00 -18.14
CA THR A 483 0.68 23.15 -18.63
C THR A 483 -0.64 22.69 -19.25
N ARG A 484 -0.60 21.68 -20.10
CA ARG A 484 -1.79 21.09 -20.70
C ARG A 484 -2.71 20.42 -19.65
N GLN A 485 -2.15 19.84 -18.57
CA GLN A 485 -2.93 19.31 -17.45
C GLN A 485 -3.74 20.41 -16.76
N GLN A 486 -3.16 21.59 -16.59
CA GLN A 486 -3.86 22.74 -16.02
C GLN A 486 -4.98 23.25 -16.93
N GLU A 487 -4.75 23.30 -18.25
CA GLU A 487 -5.77 23.65 -19.24
C GLU A 487 -6.96 22.69 -19.22
N ILE A 488 -6.70 21.38 -19.17
CA ILE A 488 -7.77 20.38 -19.21
C ILE A 488 -8.53 20.30 -17.88
N VAL A 489 -7.88 20.52 -16.74
CA VAL A 489 -8.53 20.66 -15.43
C VAL A 489 -9.49 21.84 -15.45
N GLN A 490 -9.05 22.98 -15.98
CA GLN A 490 -9.92 24.16 -16.14
C GLN A 490 -11.09 23.88 -17.08
N PHE A 491 -10.84 23.24 -18.22
CA PHE A 491 -11.89 22.84 -19.17
C PHE A 491 -12.97 21.96 -18.55
N VAL A 492 -12.57 20.93 -17.78
CA VAL A 492 -13.51 20.03 -17.08
C VAL A 492 -14.29 20.79 -15.99
N THR A 493 -13.61 21.68 -15.25
CA THR A 493 -14.24 22.52 -14.23
C THR A 493 -15.31 23.45 -14.82
N ASP A 494 -15.03 24.10 -15.94
CA ASP A 494 -15.92 25.07 -16.58
C ASP A 494 -17.19 24.43 -17.15
N LYS A 495 -17.13 23.14 -17.51
CA LYS A 495 -18.31 22.40 -17.96
C LYS A 495 -19.39 22.26 -16.89
N LYS A 496 -19.03 22.24 -15.61
CA LYS A 496 -19.96 22.04 -14.47
C LYS A 496 -20.86 20.79 -14.62
N ASP A 497 -20.36 19.79 -15.32
CA ASP A 497 -21.06 18.54 -15.63
C ASP A 497 -20.44 17.41 -14.79
N VAL A 498 -21.17 16.96 -13.77
CA VAL A 498 -20.71 15.91 -12.83
C VAL A 498 -20.53 14.58 -13.55
N ALA A 499 -21.42 14.21 -14.47
CA ALA A 499 -21.32 12.96 -15.17
C ALA A 499 -20.10 12.91 -16.12
N PHE A 500 -19.80 14.06 -16.77
CA PHE A 500 -18.59 14.20 -17.57
C PHE A 500 -17.33 14.14 -16.69
N HIS A 501 -17.31 14.87 -15.57
CA HIS A 501 -16.22 14.83 -14.60
C HIS A 501 -15.91 13.39 -14.17
N ASP A 502 -16.93 12.64 -13.77
CA ASP A 502 -16.76 11.25 -13.31
C ASP A 502 -16.29 10.32 -14.44
N LEU A 503 -16.75 10.54 -15.68
CA LEU A 503 -16.33 9.78 -16.86
C LEU A 503 -14.84 9.96 -17.15
N VAL A 504 -14.29 11.18 -16.97
CA VAL A 504 -12.90 11.51 -17.31
C VAL A 504 -11.94 11.45 -16.13
N ALA A 505 -12.44 11.28 -14.90
CA ALA A 505 -11.65 11.35 -13.67
C ALA A 505 -10.43 10.41 -13.69
N ARG A 506 -10.59 9.17 -14.16
CA ARG A 506 -9.47 8.22 -14.28
C ARG A 506 -8.38 8.73 -15.21
N ASN A 507 -8.75 9.29 -16.36
CA ASN A 507 -7.78 9.85 -17.29
C ASN A 507 -6.97 11.00 -16.67
N LEU A 508 -7.63 11.90 -15.95
CA LEU A 508 -6.98 13.03 -15.27
C LEU A 508 -6.00 12.57 -14.18
N VAL A 509 -6.38 11.57 -13.38
CA VAL A 509 -5.48 11.00 -12.34
C VAL A 509 -4.29 10.27 -12.96
N GLU A 510 -4.48 9.50 -14.03
CA GLU A 510 -3.38 8.84 -14.74
C GLU A 510 -2.43 9.84 -15.39
N MET A 511 -2.95 10.89 -16.02
CA MET A 511 -2.15 11.96 -16.64
C MET A 511 -1.30 12.69 -15.60
N GLU A 512 -1.86 13.02 -14.43
CA GLU A 512 -1.11 13.60 -13.31
C GLU A 512 -0.02 12.63 -12.82
N THR A 513 -0.33 11.34 -12.74
CA THR A 513 0.62 10.31 -12.33
C THR A 513 1.82 10.23 -13.29
N TYR A 514 1.59 10.33 -14.62
CA TYR A 514 2.67 10.30 -15.59
C TYR A 514 3.64 11.47 -15.42
N ILE A 515 3.13 12.67 -15.17
CA ILE A 515 3.93 13.87 -14.95
C ILE A 515 4.75 13.72 -13.65
N PHE A 516 4.07 13.39 -12.55
CA PHE A 516 4.68 13.32 -11.23
C PHE A 516 5.79 12.27 -11.17
N VAL A 517 5.51 11.06 -11.65
CA VAL A 517 6.48 9.95 -11.69
C VAL A 517 7.61 10.26 -12.68
N GLY A 518 7.34 10.90 -13.81
CA GLY A 518 8.36 11.35 -14.74
C GLY A 518 9.41 12.24 -14.05
N PHE A 519 8.97 13.19 -13.23
CA PHE A 519 9.87 14.04 -12.42
C PHE A 519 10.62 13.25 -11.35
N LEU A 520 10.00 12.27 -10.69
CA LEU A 520 10.69 11.41 -9.72
C LEU A 520 11.84 10.64 -10.38
N LEU A 521 11.60 9.99 -11.51
CA LEU A 521 12.60 9.21 -12.23
C LEU A 521 13.72 10.12 -12.79
N LEU A 522 13.39 11.31 -13.26
CA LEU A 522 14.37 12.26 -13.74
C LEU A 522 15.25 12.79 -12.59
N ARG A 523 14.66 13.10 -11.42
CA ARG A 523 15.40 13.43 -10.19
C ARG A 523 16.38 12.30 -9.80
N ASP A 524 15.92 11.07 -9.84
CA ASP A 524 16.73 9.90 -9.45
C ASP A 524 17.90 9.69 -10.43
N SER A 525 17.75 10.11 -11.69
CA SER A 525 18.82 10.08 -12.70
C SER A 525 19.97 11.06 -12.40
N LEU A 526 19.73 12.15 -11.67
CA LEU A 526 20.78 13.05 -11.19
C LEU A 526 21.69 12.39 -10.15
N LYS A 527 21.17 11.37 -9.45
CA LYS A 527 21.91 10.63 -8.42
C LYS A 527 22.59 9.36 -8.96
N SER A 528 22.13 8.83 -10.10
CA SER A 528 22.68 7.64 -10.73
C SER A 528 22.41 7.65 -12.24
N GLU A 529 23.47 7.75 -13.04
CA GLU A 529 23.40 7.77 -14.50
C GLU A 529 22.73 6.49 -15.08
N GLU A 530 22.92 5.35 -14.42
CA GLU A 530 22.29 4.07 -14.81
C GLU A 530 20.75 4.14 -14.85
N ARG A 531 20.13 5.11 -14.17
CA ARG A 531 18.68 5.30 -14.10
C ARG A 531 18.13 6.13 -15.25
N PHE A 532 19.00 6.84 -15.97
CA PHE A 532 18.57 7.78 -17.00
C PHE A 532 17.79 7.11 -18.14
N ALA A 533 18.25 5.96 -18.62
CA ALA A 533 17.56 5.23 -19.69
C ALA A 533 16.12 4.81 -19.30
N ILE A 534 15.89 4.50 -18.01
CA ILE A 534 14.56 4.18 -17.48
C ILE A 534 13.68 5.43 -17.45
N ALA A 535 14.23 6.55 -16.96
CA ALA A 535 13.51 7.84 -16.92
C ALA A 535 13.14 8.32 -18.32
N GLU A 536 14.08 8.29 -19.27
CA GLU A 536 13.83 8.68 -20.65
C GLU A 536 12.75 7.82 -21.29
N ARG A 537 12.84 6.50 -21.16
CA ARG A 537 11.85 5.58 -21.72
C ARG A 537 10.47 5.82 -21.11
N TYR A 538 10.38 5.95 -19.78
CA TYR A 538 9.12 6.25 -19.10
C TYR A 538 8.46 7.52 -19.60
N ILE A 539 9.23 8.61 -19.70
CA ILE A 539 8.70 9.92 -20.10
C ILE A 539 8.21 9.89 -21.55
N LEU A 540 8.99 9.31 -22.47
CA LEU A 540 8.61 9.26 -23.89
C LEU A 540 7.37 8.38 -24.13
N ASP A 541 7.27 7.22 -23.49
CA ASP A 541 6.11 6.33 -23.64
C ASP A 541 4.84 6.98 -23.05
N ASN A 542 4.98 7.60 -21.88
CA ASN A 542 3.82 8.21 -21.22
C ASN A 542 3.44 9.57 -21.80
N GLU A 543 4.32 10.27 -22.54
CA GLU A 543 3.93 11.43 -23.35
C GLU A 543 2.89 11.02 -24.40
N LEU A 544 3.04 9.87 -25.04
CA LEU A 544 2.07 9.36 -26.04
C LEU A 544 0.73 9.01 -25.38
N GLU A 545 0.78 8.30 -24.25
CA GLU A 545 -0.42 7.93 -23.49
C GLU A 545 -1.13 9.16 -22.89
N TYR A 546 -0.35 10.16 -22.48
CA TYR A 546 -0.85 11.46 -22.03
C TYR A 546 -1.63 12.16 -23.15
N ASN A 547 -1.02 12.28 -24.34
CA ASN A 547 -1.63 12.94 -25.49
C ASN A 547 -2.95 12.27 -25.90
N LYS A 548 -2.98 10.96 -25.96
CA LYS A 548 -4.20 10.17 -26.23
C LYS A 548 -5.34 10.48 -25.25
N ARG A 549 -5.02 10.58 -23.94
CA ARG A 549 -6.02 10.91 -22.90
C ARG A 549 -6.47 12.37 -23.00
N PHE A 550 -5.53 13.26 -23.23
CA PHE A 550 -5.81 14.69 -23.42
C PHE A 550 -6.79 14.89 -24.58
N ASP A 551 -6.51 14.35 -25.74
CA ASP A 551 -7.36 14.48 -26.93
C ASP A 551 -8.74 13.88 -26.71
N ARG A 552 -8.82 12.74 -26.01
CA ARG A 552 -10.09 12.10 -25.65
C ARG A 552 -10.95 12.98 -24.73
N ILE A 553 -10.37 13.62 -23.75
CA ILE A 553 -11.11 14.52 -22.85
C ILE A 553 -11.54 15.79 -23.60
N MET A 554 -10.65 16.39 -24.39
CA MET A 554 -10.93 17.61 -25.16
C MET A 554 -11.99 17.41 -26.24
N ALA A 555 -12.11 16.21 -26.80
CA ALA A 555 -13.20 15.86 -27.70
C ALA A 555 -14.58 15.97 -27.04
N ALA A 556 -14.66 15.96 -25.70
CA ALA A 556 -15.87 16.11 -24.90
C ALA A 556 -17.02 15.19 -25.33
N ASP A 557 -16.69 13.97 -25.79
CA ASP A 557 -17.69 13.00 -26.22
C ASP A 557 -18.44 12.42 -25.02
N VAL A 558 -19.69 12.85 -24.87
CA VAL A 558 -20.60 12.40 -23.80
C VAL A 558 -21.55 11.29 -24.26
N LYS A 559 -21.46 10.84 -25.51
CA LYS A 559 -22.37 9.82 -26.06
C LYS A 559 -22.40 8.54 -25.24
N LEU A 560 -21.26 8.15 -24.64
CA LEU A 560 -21.22 6.99 -23.76
C LEU A 560 -22.12 7.15 -22.52
N ILE A 561 -22.28 8.38 -22.01
CA ILE A 561 -23.19 8.65 -20.88
C ILE A 561 -24.64 8.39 -21.28
N ASP A 562 -25.02 8.85 -22.47
CA ASP A 562 -26.40 8.77 -22.97
C ASP A 562 -26.73 7.37 -23.51
N ASN A 563 -25.81 6.77 -24.30
CA ASN A 563 -26.05 5.55 -25.07
C ASN A 563 -25.43 4.29 -24.44
N LYS A 564 -25.03 4.32 -23.18
CA LYS A 564 -24.36 3.17 -22.51
C LYS A 564 -25.20 1.87 -22.58
N ARG A 565 -26.53 1.99 -22.47
CA ARG A 565 -27.42 0.81 -22.56
C ARG A 565 -27.47 0.22 -23.95
N ASP A 566 -27.47 1.04 -25.00
CA ASP A 566 -27.47 0.57 -26.38
C ASP A 566 -26.19 -0.22 -26.72
N ILE A 567 -25.12 0.02 -25.96
CA ILE A 567 -23.83 -0.69 -26.10
C ILE A 567 -23.78 -1.94 -25.21
N ILE A 568 -24.24 -1.82 -23.95
CA ILE A 568 -24.10 -2.89 -22.94
C ILE A 568 -25.14 -3.99 -23.15
N ASP A 569 -26.33 -3.61 -23.53
CA ASP A 569 -27.50 -4.52 -23.62
C ASP A 569 -27.70 -5.10 -25.05
N TYR A 570 -26.76 -4.83 -26.01
CA TYR A 570 -26.80 -5.32 -27.40
C TYR A 570 -26.64 -6.84 -27.50
#